data_937990f385ba3889788ad224dfd54d72
#
_entry.id   937990f385ba3889788ad224dfd54d72
#
_cell.length_a   1.000
_cell.length_b   1.000
_cell.length_c   1.000
_cell.angle_alpha   90.00
_cell.angle_beta   90.00
_cell.angle_gamma   90.00
#
_symmetry.space_group_name_H-M   'P 1'
#
loop_
_entity.id
_entity.type
_entity.pdbx_description
1 polymer ?
#
loop_
_entity_poly.entity_id
_entity_poly.type
_entity_poly.pdbx_seq_one_letter_code
_entity_poly.pdbx_strand_id
1 'polypeptide(L)'
;KDEVGVYDSYPNANDLFIDFWFKGDYSAIFKYDTENNSYLRSMGYDENDNPIPHADQDTKEQINVKNVIVQYVTESPIPNDPKGRLDYELVGSGTGLVFIDGKVIDVTWNKEARDERTMFYDSDGAEIQFNRGQIWVSVVPDRNIEQVVYN
;
A
#
# COMPACT_ATOMS: atom_id res chain seq x y z
N LYS A 1 8.40 -12.06 -9.32
CA LYS A 1 9.65 -12.83 -9.21
C LYS A 1 9.51 -14.01 -8.27
N ASP A 2 10.40 -14.98 -8.38
CA ASP A 2 10.48 -16.12 -7.47
C ASP A 2 11.78 -16.11 -6.63
N GLU A 3 12.66 -15.15 -6.89
CA GLU A 3 13.92 -14.97 -6.17
C GLU A 3 13.72 -14.11 -4.93
N VAL A 4 14.12 -14.63 -3.79
CA VAL A 4 14.22 -13.88 -2.53
C VAL A 4 15.57 -13.16 -2.49
N GLY A 5 15.65 -11.99 -1.85
CA GLY A 5 16.90 -11.26 -1.66
C GLY A 5 17.26 -10.25 -2.74
N VAL A 6 16.47 -10.10 -3.80
CA VAL A 6 16.69 -9.07 -4.84
C VAL A 6 16.71 -7.64 -4.24
N TYR A 7 15.97 -7.44 -3.14
CA TYR A 7 15.82 -6.14 -2.47
C TYR A 7 16.53 -6.06 -1.11
N ASP A 8 17.48 -6.94 -0.81
CA ASP A 8 18.16 -6.99 0.50
C ASP A 8 18.93 -5.72 0.86
N SER A 9 19.34 -4.93 -0.14
CA SER A 9 20.02 -3.64 0.08
C SER A 9 19.10 -2.51 0.53
N TYR A 10 17.78 -2.67 0.40
CA TYR A 10 16.80 -1.67 0.81
C TYR A 10 16.51 -1.73 2.32
N PRO A 11 16.04 -0.64 2.93
CA PRO A 11 15.69 -0.60 4.35
C PRO A 11 14.65 -1.65 4.74
N ASN A 12 14.76 -2.17 5.96
CA ASN A 12 13.73 -3.04 6.51
C ASN A 12 12.45 -2.25 6.79
N ALA A 13 11.30 -2.90 6.60
CA ALA A 13 9.99 -2.37 6.98
C ALA A 13 9.05 -3.54 7.28
N ASN A 14 9.00 -3.92 8.55
CA ASN A 14 8.22 -5.06 9.01
C ASN A 14 6.78 -4.68 9.35
N ASP A 15 6.56 -3.45 9.76
CA ASP A 15 5.24 -2.93 10.10
C ASP A 15 4.95 -1.71 9.23
N LEU A 16 3.73 -1.64 8.70
CA LEU A 16 3.21 -0.50 7.95
C LEU A 16 1.85 -0.10 8.53
N PHE A 17 1.71 1.16 8.86
CA PHE A 17 0.47 1.77 9.32
C PHE A 17 0.10 2.93 8.39
N ILE A 18 -1.14 2.93 7.91
CA ILE A 18 -1.70 4.02 7.12
C ILE A 18 -2.93 4.54 7.87
N ASP A 19 -2.86 5.78 8.33
CA ASP A 19 -3.97 6.44 9.01
C ASP A 19 -4.93 7.08 8.00
N PHE A 20 -6.08 6.43 7.78
CA PHE A 20 -7.18 7.00 6.98
C PHE A 20 -8.22 7.71 7.84
N TRP A 21 -7.79 8.30 8.97
CA TRP A 21 -8.66 8.82 10.01
C TRP A 21 -9.56 7.74 10.66
N PHE A 22 -10.19 8.06 11.77
CA PHE A 22 -10.97 7.07 12.51
C PHE A 22 -10.16 5.80 12.79
N LYS A 23 -9.09 5.94 13.57
CA LYS A 23 -8.13 4.88 13.92
C LYS A 23 -8.79 3.51 14.17
N GLY A 24 -9.95 3.49 14.84
CA GLY A 24 -10.69 2.27 15.14
C GLY A 24 -11.39 1.61 13.96
N ASP A 25 -11.62 2.32 12.83
CA ASP A 25 -12.48 1.83 11.75
C ASP A 25 -11.76 1.67 10.41
N TYR A 26 -10.90 2.62 10.03
CA TYR A 26 -10.38 2.71 8.66
C TYR A 26 -8.87 2.60 8.52
N SER A 27 -8.11 2.63 9.61
CA SER A 27 -6.65 2.46 9.54
C SER A 27 -6.27 1.14 8.89
N ALA A 28 -5.33 1.18 7.93
CA ALA A 28 -4.79 -0.01 7.30
C ALA A 28 -3.45 -0.35 7.93
N ILE A 29 -3.33 -1.58 8.43
CA ILE A 29 -2.17 -2.07 9.15
C ILE A 29 -1.67 -3.32 8.44
N PHE A 30 -0.37 -3.38 8.18
CA PHE A 30 0.26 -4.56 7.60
C PHE A 30 1.46 -4.96 8.46
N LYS A 31 1.55 -6.24 8.74
CA LYS A 31 2.67 -6.83 9.46
C LYS A 31 3.33 -7.90 8.60
N TYR A 32 4.64 -7.79 8.43
CA TYR A 32 5.40 -8.76 7.65
C TYR A 32 5.52 -10.09 8.39
N ASP A 33 5.13 -11.14 7.71
CA ASP A 33 5.29 -12.54 8.11
C ASP A 33 6.50 -13.12 7.38
N THR A 34 7.59 -13.30 8.12
CA THR A 34 8.87 -13.81 7.60
C THR A 34 8.80 -15.28 7.16
N GLU A 35 7.91 -16.07 7.77
CA GLU A 35 7.78 -17.49 7.44
C GLU A 35 7.15 -17.68 6.07
N ASN A 36 6.14 -16.86 5.76
CA ASN A 36 5.40 -16.95 4.51
C ASN A 36 5.82 -15.91 3.48
N ASN A 37 6.79 -15.05 3.80
CA ASN A 37 7.18 -13.91 2.97
C ASN A 37 5.97 -13.14 2.45
N SER A 38 5.21 -12.54 3.36
CA SER A 38 3.94 -11.91 3.06
C SER A 38 3.54 -10.90 4.13
N TYR A 39 2.51 -10.11 3.86
CA TYR A 39 2.00 -9.09 4.77
C TYR A 39 0.59 -9.44 5.22
N LEU A 40 0.42 -9.67 6.52
CA LEU A 40 -0.87 -9.87 7.18
C LEU A 40 -1.57 -8.54 7.36
N ARG A 41 -2.80 -8.41 6.84
CA ARG A 41 -3.55 -7.17 6.93
C ARG A 41 -4.48 -7.15 8.12
N SER A 42 -4.47 -6.02 8.85
CA SER A 42 -5.47 -5.68 9.87
C SER A 42 -6.13 -4.34 9.52
N MET A 43 -7.29 -4.07 10.09
CA MET A 43 -8.06 -2.84 9.87
C MET A 43 -8.63 -2.34 11.19
N GLY A 44 -8.16 -1.16 11.62
CA GLY A 44 -8.59 -0.56 12.88
C GLY A 44 -8.04 -1.29 14.12
N TYR A 45 -8.59 -0.93 15.27
CA TYR A 45 -8.17 -1.42 16.58
C TYR A 45 -9.37 -1.77 17.42
N ASP A 46 -9.23 -2.80 18.24
CA ASP A 46 -10.22 -3.15 19.27
C ASP A 46 -10.18 -2.20 20.48
N GLU A 47 -11.03 -2.44 21.46
CA GLU A 47 -11.11 -1.66 22.69
C GLU A 47 -9.83 -1.69 23.56
N ASN A 48 -8.92 -2.63 23.30
CA ASN A 48 -7.63 -2.80 23.97
C ASN A 48 -6.44 -2.31 23.12
N ASP A 49 -6.70 -1.54 22.06
CA ASP A 49 -5.69 -1.08 21.10
C ASP A 49 -4.97 -2.21 20.33
N ASN A 50 -5.55 -3.40 20.21
CA ASN A 50 -5.01 -4.45 19.36
C ASN A 50 -5.50 -4.30 17.91
N PRO A 51 -4.63 -4.46 16.90
CA PRO A 51 -5.07 -4.47 15.51
C PRO A 51 -6.08 -5.59 15.23
N ILE A 52 -7.19 -5.26 14.60
CA ILE A 52 -8.24 -6.23 14.26
C ILE A 52 -7.88 -6.92 12.94
N PRO A 53 -7.68 -8.26 12.91
CA PRO A 53 -7.41 -8.96 11.66
C PRO A 53 -8.50 -8.70 10.61
N HIS A 54 -8.11 -8.26 9.42
CA HIS A 54 -9.03 -8.13 8.30
C HIS A 54 -9.19 -9.47 7.63
N ALA A 55 -10.29 -10.16 7.92
CA ALA A 55 -10.58 -11.48 7.40
C ALA A 55 -11.46 -11.44 6.15
N ASP A 56 -11.21 -12.35 5.23
CA ASP A 56 -12.09 -12.62 4.10
C ASP A 56 -13.46 -13.09 4.61
N GLN A 57 -14.52 -12.59 4.00
CA GLN A 57 -15.88 -12.87 4.47
C GLN A 57 -16.28 -14.34 4.31
N ASP A 58 -15.80 -15.02 3.31
CA ASP A 58 -16.20 -16.39 2.99
C ASP A 58 -15.30 -17.42 3.69
N THR A 59 -13.98 -17.25 3.57
CA THR A 59 -13.00 -18.20 4.12
C THR A 59 -12.74 -17.98 5.62
N LYS A 60 -13.01 -16.78 6.15
CA LYS A 60 -12.65 -16.31 7.51
C LYS A 60 -11.14 -16.25 7.77
N GLU A 61 -10.33 -16.47 6.75
CA GLU A 61 -8.88 -16.33 6.86
C GLU A 61 -8.46 -14.87 6.81
N GLN A 62 -7.44 -14.50 7.58
CA GLN A 62 -6.88 -13.14 7.53
C GLN A 62 -6.29 -12.87 6.15
N ILE A 63 -6.59 -11.70 5.58
CA ILE A 63 -6.02 -11.25 4.31
C ILE A 63 -4.50 -11.20 4.44
N ASN A 64 -3.86 -11.91 3.51
CA ASN A 64 -2.43 -12.09 3.42
C ASN A 64 -1.98 -11.80 1.99
N VAL A 65 -1.07 -10.85 1.80
CA VAL A 65 -0.64 -10.40 0.46
C VAL A 65 0.87 -10.43 0.33
N LYS A 66 1.37 -10.68 -0.87
CA LYS A 66 2.81 -10.78 -1.15
C LYS A 66 3.51 -9.42 -1.29
N ASN A 67 2.76 -8.41 -1.65
CA ASN A 67 3.28 -7.07 -1.90
C ASN A 67 2.26 -6.04 -1.43
N VAL A 68 2.73 -4.94 -0.85
CA VAL A 68 1.88 -3.79 -0.53
C VAL A 68 2.43 -2.56 -1.24
N ILE A 69 1.56 -1.80 -1.86
CA ILE A 69 1.89 -0.55 -2.55
C ILE A 69 1.15 0.58 -1.85
N VAL A 70 1.86 1.65 -1.52
CA VAL A 70 1.28 2.94 -1.20
C VAL A 70 1.51 3.84 -2.40
N GLN A 71 0.43 4.18 -3.11
CA GLN A 71 0.47 5.06 -4.28
C GLN A 71 0.02 6.46 -3.88
N TYR A 72 0.92 7.42 -3.89
CA TYR A 72 0.59 8.82 -3.66
C TYR A 72 0.03 9.45 -4.92
N VAL A 73 -1.09 10.15 -4.78
CA VAL A 73 -1.82 10.75 -5.90
C VAL A 73 -2.34 12.13 -5.52
N THR A 74 -2.52 12.98 -6.50
CA THR A 74 -3.20 14.28 -6.29
C THR A 74 -4.69 14.05 -6.08
N GLU A 75 -5.22 14.66 -5.03
CA GLU A 75 -6.64 14.68 -4.71
C GLU A 75 -7.22 16.06 -4.92
N SER A 76 -8.36 16.16 -5.58
CA SER A 76 -9.06 17.44 -5.76
C SER A 76 -10.59 17.30 -5.58
N PRO A 77 -11.28 18.35 -5.09
CA PRO A 77 -12.73 18.35 -5.02
C PRO A 77 -13.35 18.38 -6.41
N ILE A 78 -14.38 17.57 -6.65
CA ILE A 78 -15.16 17.64 -7.88
C ILE A 78 -15.99 18.94 -7.87
N PRO A 79 -15.79 19.87 -8.84
CA PRO A 79 -16.51 21.13 -8.85
C PRO A 79 -18.02 20.94 -8.91
N ASN A 80 -18.75 21.68 -8.06
CA ASN A 80 -20.21 21.67 -7.97
C ASN A 80 -20.85 20.31 -7.65
N ASP A 81 -20.09 19.38 -7.10
CA ASP A 81 -20.66 18.11 -6.64
C ASP A 81 -21.41 18.28 -5.30
N PRO A 82 -22.73 18.07 -5.25
CA PRO A 82 -23.53 18.29 -4.03
C PRO A 82 -23.22 17.28 -2.92
N LYS A 83 -22.52 16.19 -3.23
CA LYS A 83 -22.08 15.16 -2.28
C LYS A 83 -20.66 15.38 -1.75
N GLY A 84 -19.95 16.39 -2.28
CA GLY A 84 -18.57 16.67 -1.87
C GLY A 84 -17.59 15.55 -2.20
N ARG A 85 -17.81 14.82 -3.30
CA ARG A 85 -16.89 13.75 -3.72
C ARG A 85 -15.56 14.32 -4.19
N LEU A 86 -14.54 13.49 -4.07
CA LEU A 86 -13.17 13.83 -4.44
C LEU A 86 -12.78 13.07 -5.71
N ASP A 87 -11.96 13.70 -6.51
CA ASP A 87 -11.29 13.09 -7.66
C ASP A 87 -9.83 12.77 -7.29
N TYR A 88 -9.37 11.59 -7.69
CA TYR A 88 -8.01 11.11 -7.48
C TYR A 88 -7.33 10.91 -8.83
N GLU A 89 -6.24 11.62 -9.08
CA GLU A 89 -5.47 11.51 -10.33
C GLU A 89 -4.72 10.17 -10.39
N LEU A 90 -5.39 9.16 -10.94
CA LEU A 90 -4.84 7.80 -11.10
C LEU A 90 -4.17 7.56 -12.46
N VAL A 91 -4.25 8.51 -13.39
CA VAL A 91 -3.57 8.50 -14.69
C VAL A 91 -2.51 9.59 -14.69
N GLY A 92 -1.30 9.29 -15.15
CA GLY A 92 -0.16 10.19 -15.07
C GLY A 92 1.00 9.56 -14.32
N SER A 93 1.66 10.31 -13.45
CA SER A 93 2.81 9.85 -12.69
C SER A 93 2.84 10.47 -11.30
N GLY A 94 3.51 9.81 -10.37
CA GLY A 94 3.70 10.29 -9.00
C GLY A 94 4.72 9.44 -8.26
N THR A 95 4.77 9.61 -6.94
CA THR A 95 5.64 8.85 -6.05
C THR A 95 4.85 7.81 -5.26
N GLY A 96 5.55 6.89 -4.62
CA GLY A 96 4.93 5.88 -3.78
C GLY A 96 5.95 5.07 -3.00
N LEU A 97 5.44 4.09 -2.28
CA LEU A 97 6.26 3.11 -1.56
C LEU A 97 5.83 1.70 -1.97
N VAL A 98 6.79 0.81 -2.11
CA VAL A 98 6.54 -0.62 -2.28
C VAL A 98 7.12 -1.37 -1.10
N PHE A 99 6.30 -2.18 -0.46
CA PHE A 99 6.69 -3.10 0.61
C PHE A 99 6.72 -4.51 0.04
N ILE A 100 7.90 -5.12 0.07
CA ILE A 100 8.18 -6.43 -0.52
C ILE A 100 9.36 -7.08 0.22
N ASP A 101 9.26 -8.37 0.53
CA ASP A 101 10.32 -9.13 1.21
C ASP A 101 10.74 -8.52 2.56
N GLY A 102 9.82 -7.85 3.29
CA GLY A 102 10.12 -7.14 4.53
C GLY A 102 10.96 -5.86 4.33
N LYS A 103 11.01 -5.35 3.12
CA LYS A 103 11.73 -4.13 2.74
C LYS A 103 10.77 -3.05 2.27
N VAL A 104 11.22 -1.79 2.34
CA VAL A 104 10.54 -0.65 1.73
C VAL A 104 11.40 -0.04 0.63
N ILE A 105 10.77 0.28 -0.48
CA ILE A 105 11.40 0.88 -1.67
C ILE A 105 10.65 2.15 -2.01
N ASP A 106 11.36 3.27 -2.05
CA ASP A 106 10.82 4.50 -2.64
C ASP A 106 10.71 4.32 -4.15
N VAL A 107 9.53 4.60 -4.70
CA VAL A 107 9.25 4.38 -6.11
C VAL A 107 8.63 5.61 -6.77
N THR A 108 8.80 5.69 -8.09
CA THR A 108 7.94 6.50 -8.94
C THR A 108 6.96 5.57 -9.66
N TRP A 109 5.73 6.03 -9.86
CA TRP A 109 4.76 5.29 -10.65
C TRP A 109 4.38 6.07 -11.90
N ASN A 110 4.01 5.33 -12.96
CA ASN A 110 3.49 5.87 -14.20
C ASN A 110 2.31 5.03 -14.69
N LYS A 111 1.25 5.70 -15.11
CA LYS A 111 0.09 5.11 -15.79
C LYS A 111 -0.28 5.99 -16.98
N GLU A 112 -0.03 5.51 -18.20
CA GLU A 112 -0.18 6.31 -19.42
C GLU A 112 -1.65 6.57 -19.79
N ALA A 113 -2.52 5.59 -19.54
CA ALA A 113 -3.94 5.69 -19.83
C ALA A 113 -4.77 4.90 -18.83
N ARG A 114 -6.08 5.12 -18.82
CA ARG A 114 -7.02 4.50 -17.88
C ARG A 114 -7.03 2.97 -17.98
N ASP A 115 -6.87 2.43 -19.16
CA ASP A 115 -6.87 1.00 -19.49
C ASP A 115 -5.46 0.36 -19.45
N GLU A 116 -4.42 1.17 -19.25
CA GLU A 116 -3.06 0.68 -19.07
C GLU A 116 -2.78 0.31 -17.61
N ARG A 117 -1.81 -0.59 -17.38
CA ARG A 117 -1.38 -0.92 -16.03
C ARG A 117 -0.51 0.19 -15.44
N THR A 118 -0.55 0.37 -14.13
CA THR A 118 0.41 1.23 -13.44
C THR A 118 1.75 0.53 -13.34
N MET A 119 2.81 1.20 -13.76
CA MET A 119 4.19 0.76 -13.66
C MET A 119 4.86 1.42 -12.46
N PHE A 120 5.73 0.71 -11.76
CA PHE A 120 6.47 1.21 -10.61
C PHE A 120 7.97 1.03 -10.85
N TYR A 121 8.76 2.07 -10.61
CA TYR A 121 10.19 2.12 -10.84
C TYR A 121 10.92 2.56 -9.58
N ASP A 122 12.08 1.97 -9.31
CA ASP A 122 12.98 2.40 -8.24
C ASP A 122 13.74 3.70 -8.61
N SER A 123 14.65 4.13 -7.71
CA SER A 123 15.45 5.34 -7.90
C SER A 123 16.41 5.26 -9.10
N ASP A 124 16.77 4.07 -9.54
CA ASP A 124 17.64 3.84 -10.70
C ASP A 124 16.84 3.74 -12.01
N GLY A 125 15.52 3.82 -11.92
CA GLY A 125 14.60 3.69 -13.05
C GLY A 125 14.33 2.26 -13.47
N ALA A 126 14.71 1.27 -12.66
CA ALA A 126 14.39 -0.13 -12.92
C ALA A 126 12.96 -0.46 -12.48
N GLU A 127 12.23 -1.22 -13.32
CA GLU A 127 10.87 -1.65 -12.98
C GLU A 127 10.87 -2.59 -11.76
N ILE A 128 10.01 -2.33 -10.79
CA ILE A 128 9.83 -3.18 -9.62
C ILE A 128 9.30 -4.56 -10.04
N GLN A 129 10.03 -5.59 -9.67
CA GLN A 129 9.65 -6.98 -9.90
C GLN A 129 8.89 -7.53 -8.69
N PHE A 130 7.57 -7.52 -8.73
CA PHE A 130 6.73 -8.02 -7.66
C PHE A 130 6.85 -9.54 -7.46
N ASN A 131 6.69 -9.97 -6.21
CA ASN A 131 6.49 -11.39 -5.90
C ASN A 131 5.18 -11.88 -6.51
N ARG A 132 5.17 -13.12 -6.97
CA ARG A 132 3.93 -13.75 -7.45
C ARG A 132 2.93 -13.89 -6.30
N GLY A 133 1.69 -13.50 -6.54
CA GLY A 133 0.60 -13.52 -5.57
C GLY A 133 -0.16 -12.19 -5.54
N GLN A 134 -0.91 -11.97 -4.47
CA GLN A 134 -1.74 -10.79 -4.34
C GLN A 134 -0.88 -9.54 -4.08
N ILE A 135 -1.35 -8.44 -4.62
CA ILE A 135 -0.83 -7.09 -4.37
C ILE A 135 -1.95 -6.27 -3.75
N TRP A 136 -1.69 -5.67 -2.61
CA TRP A 136 -2.58 -4.67 -2.04
C TRP A 136 -2.11 -3.27 -2.45
N VAL A 137 -3.00 -2.46 -3.01
CA VAL A 137 -2.71 -1.07 -3.36
C VAL A 137 -3.52 -0.16 -2.45
N SER A 138 -2.83 0.68 -1.68
CA SER A 138 -3.42 1.77 -0.91
C SER A 138 -3.16 3.08 -1.65
N VAL A 139 -4.23 3.72 -2.11
CA VAL A 139 -4.16 5.05 -2.73
C VAL A 139 -4.25 6.09 -1.62
N VAL A 140 -3.23 6.93 -1.51
CA VAL A 140 -3.12 7.95 -0.46
C VAL A 140 -2.92 9.32 -1.13
N PRO A 141 -3.69 10.35 -0.75
CA PRO A 141 -3.44 11.70 -1.21
C PRO A 141 -2.00 12.15 -0.89
N ASP A 142 -1.33 12.79 -1.83
CA ASP A 142 0.04 13.29 -1.67
C ASP A 142 0.19 14.27 -0.48
N ARG A 143 -0.87 15.02 -0.16
CA ARG A 143 -0.95 15.87 1.04
C ARG A 143 -0.99 15.10 2.37
N ASN A 144 -1.15 13.79 2.33
CA ASN A 144 -1.31 12.89 3.48
C ASN A 144 -0.13 11.91 3.66
N ILE A 145 1.02 12.19 3.05
CA ILE A 145 2.23 11.35 3.13
C ILE A 145 2.62 11.06 4.59
N GLU A 146 2.48 12.03 5.49
CA GLU A 146 2.80 11.89 6.92
C GLU A 146 1.89 10.90 7.68
N GLN A 147 0.77 10.49 7.07
CA GLN A 147 -0.13 9.48 7.64
C GLN A 147 0.35 8.04 7.36
N VAL A 148 1.43 7.88 6.59
CA VAL A 148 2.05 6.58 6.29
C VAL A 148 3.30 6.43 7.16
N VAL A 149 3.24 5.50 8.11
CA VAL A 149 4.32 5.23 9.06
C VAL A 149 4.75 3.77 8.93
N TYR A 150 6.05 3.52 8.93
CA TYR A 150 6.62 2.16 8.86
C TYR A 150 7.92 2.05 9.66
N ASN A 151 8.33 0.82 10.02
CA ASN A 151 9.55 0.53 10.75
C ASN A 151 10.18 -0.81 10.34
#